data_bb83d40698b27d54d204d3eaddcc50aa
#
_entry.id   bb83d40698b27d54d204d3eaddcc50aa
#
_cell.length_a   1.000
_cell.length_b   1.000
_cell.length_c   1.000
_cell.angle_alpha   90.00
_cell.angle_beta   90.00
_cell.angle_gamma   90.00
#
_symmetry.space_group_name_H-M   'P 1'
#
loop_
_entity.id
_entity.type
_entity.pdbx_description
1 polymer ?
#
loop_
_entity_poly.entity_id
_entity_poly.type
_entity_poly.pdbx_seq_one_letter_code
_entity_poly.pdbx_strand_id
1 'polypeptide(L)'
;MKKLFDAMIAALERGENAVLCTILASSGSTPRGAGARMAVFADGSAVGTVGGGAVEFSAYTQALEVLQSGCSTMQAYCLAPNEAADIGMVCGGDVTVYFQYFSAADGQNLPLLRAIREAVSGSENAWLIMELRGGLVQQTGLYFRGALHFAQLNDGALRPLLRSRAVLQKGEVTWYAEPIRRAGQVYVFGGGHVSQALVPILKSVDFAVTVYDPRPALACREKFPTADRILCGEFADVNKLPITKDDYVVIMTPGHQADREVLAQALRTEATYIGCIGSRRKLSSTQEYLAQQGLADQWHRVHAPIGIPLGGETPAEIAISITAELIAHRSGYEKQNVKNLF
;
A
#
# COMPACT_ATOMS: atom_id res chain seq x y z
N MET A 1 -8.60 3.53 3.84
CA MET A 1 -8.51 4.85 3.17
C MET A 1 -9.80 5.22 2.45
N LYS A 2 -10.37 4.39 1.56
CA LYS A 2 -11.62 4.66 0.83
C LYS A 2 -12.77 5.11 1.74
N LYS A 3 -13.12 4.32 2.78
CA LYS A 3 -14.21 4.65 3.74
C LYS A 3 -14.03 6.01 4.41
N LEU A 4 -12.79 6.42 4.69
CA LEU A 4 -12.49 7.70 5.32
C LEU A 4 -12.84 8.86 4.37
N PHE A 5 -12.41 8.80 3.11
CA PHE A 5 -12.73 9.84 2.14
C PHE A 5 -14.21 9.82 1.73
N ASP A 6 -14.87 8.65 1.67
CA ASP A 6 -16.31 8.57 1.46
C ASP A 6 -17.08 9.30 2.58
N ALA A 7 -16.67 9.14 3.85
CA ALA A 7 -17.28 9.84 4.98
C ALA A 7 -17.05 11.36 4.94
N MET A 8 -15.83 11.80 4.61
CA MET A 8 -15.52 13.23 4.47
C MET A 8 -16.32 13.88 3.33
N ILE A 9 -16.41 13.23 2.17
CA ILE A 9 -17.21 13.72 1.04
C ILE A 9 -18.67 13.87 1.47
N ALA A 10 -19.25 12.84 2.11
CA ALA A 10 -20.63 12.88 2.56
C ALA A 10 -20.89 13.99 3.59
N ALA A 11 -19.94 14.28 4.49
CA ALA A 11 -20.06 15.38 5.45
C ALA A 11 -20.07 16.75 4.73
N LEU A 12 -19.10 17.00 3.83
CA LEU A 12 -19.03 18.25 3.09
C LEU A 12 -20.25 18.47 2.17
N GLU A 13 -20.79 17.41 1.58
CA GLU A 13 -22.02 17.46 0.77
C GLU A 13 -23.27 17.83 1.58
N ARG A 14 -23.28 17.53 2.89
CA ARG A 14 -24.32 18.00 3.82
C ARG A 14 -24.09 19.42 4.36
N GLY A 15 -22.99 20.08 3.96
CA GLY A 15 -22.61 21.37 4.48
C GLY A 15 -21.89 21.31 5.85
N GLU A 16 -21.43 20.12 6.26
CA GLU A 16 -20.72 19.91 7.51
C GLU A 16 -19.21 19.96 7.31
N ASN A 17 -18.50 20.63 8.21
CA ASN A 17 -17.04 20.70 8.19
C ASN A 17 -16.42 19.44 8.77
N ALA A 18 -15.17 19.17 8.39
CA ALA A 18 -14.40 18.03 8.88
C ALA A 18 -12.95 18.41 9.14
N VAL A 19 -12.27 17.65 10.00
CA VAL A 19 -10.82 17.74 10.19
C VAL A 19 -10.18 16.43 9.81
N LEU A 20 -9.16 16.48 8.97
CA LEU A 20 -8.31 15.34 8.63
C LEU A 20 -7.00 15.42 9.41
N CYS A 21 -6.81 14.51 10.35
CA CYS A 21 -5.56 14.28 11.05
C CYS A 21 -4.67 13.38 10.21
N THR A 22 -3.47 13.83 9.84
CA THR A 22 -2.50 13.03 9.07
C THR A 22 -1.16 13.00 9.78
N ILE A 23 -0.59 11.82 10.00
CA ILE A 23 0.80 11.69 10.46
C ILE A 23 1.72 12.05 9.29
N LEU A 24 2.46 13.15 9.40
CA LEU A 24 3.43 13.59 8.39
C LEU A 24 4.81 12.97 8.61
N ALA A 25 5.21 12.76 9.87
CA ALA A 25 6.49 12.15 10.23
C ALA A 25 6.36 11.31 11.49
N SER A 26 7.16 10.28 11.58
CA SER A 26 7.32 9.48 12.77
C SER A 26 8.77 9.02 12.90
N SER A 27 9.27 8.95 14.15
CA SER A 27 10.61 8.45 14.46
C SER A 27 10.53 7.49 15.65
N GLY A 28 11.50 6.58 15.76
CA GLY A 28 11.49 5.56 16.81
C GLY A 28 10.34 4.55 16.69
N SER A 29 9.96 3.97 17.83
CA SER A 29 8.86 3.01 17.90
C SER A 29 7.53 3.76 18.02
N THR A 30 6.76 3.80 16.93
CA THR A 30 5.45 4.46 16.88
C THR A 30 4.34 3.47 16.48
N PRO A 31 3.11 3.60 17.00
CA PRO A 31 2.00 2.69 16.67
C PRO A 31 1.62 2.73 15.18
N ARG A 32 1.78 3.88 14.53
CA ARG A 32 1.54 4.11 13.10
C ARG A 32 2.59 5.04 12.51
N GLY A 33 2.96 4.77 11.26
CA GLY A 33 3.89 5.61 10.50
C GLY A 33 3.20 6.73 9.72
N ALA A 34 4.02 7.54 9.04
CA ALA A 34 3.56 8.60 8.15
C ALA A 34 2.52 8.08 7.14
N GLY A 35 1.50 8.89 6.88
CA GLY A 35 0.36 8.55 6.03
C GLY A 35 -0.85 7.95 6.78
N ALA A 36 -0.73 7.62 8.07
CA ALA A 36 -1.89 7.22 8.86
C ALA A 36 -2.83 8.41 9.07
N ARG A 37 -4.14 8.16 9.01
CA ARG A 37 -5.17 9.21 9.01
C ARG A 37 -6.37 8.88 9.86
N MET A 38 -6.94 9.95 10.44
CA MET A 38 -8.23 9.94 11.12
C MET A 38 -9.01 11.20 10.70
N ALA A 39 -10.25 11.03 10.27
CA ALA A 39 -11.16 12.14 10.03
C ALA A 39 -12.08 12.31 11.25
N VAL A 40 -12.27 13.54 11.70
CA VAL A 40 -13.16 13.92 12.81
C VAL A 40 -14.22 14.87 12.27
N PHE A 41 -15.50 14.67 12.68
CA PHE A 41 -16.66 15.38 12.16
C PHE A 41 -17.34 16.21 13.24
N ALA A 42 -18.22 17.11 12.82
CA ALA A 42 -18.91 18.06 13.69
C ALA A 42 -19.80 17.39 14.75
N ASP A 43 -20.32 16.19 14.47
CA ASP A 43 -21.11 15.37 15.39
C ASP A 43 -20.27 14.63 16.43
N GLY A 44 -18.93 14.78 16.41
CA GLY A 44 -18.00 14.10 17.28
C GLY A 44 -17.65 12.67 16.81
N SER A 45 -18.22 12.20 15.70
CA SER A 45 -17.79 10.91 15.13
C SER A 45 -16.40 10.98 14.49
N ALA A 46 -15.71 9.83 14.43
CA ALA A 46 -14.39 9.73 13.80
C ALA A 46 -14.29 8.47 12.92
N VAL A 47 -13.53 8.56 11.84
CA VAL A 47 -13.23 7.45 10.91
C VAL A 47 -11.73 7.37 10.65
N GLY A 48 -11.16 6.17 10.78
CA GLY A 48 -9.72 5.94 10.65
C GLY A 48 -8.99 5.95 11.98
N THR A 49 -7.66 5.99 11.96
CA THR A 49 -6.82 5.97 13.18
C THR A 49 -5.44 6.56 12.91
N VAL A 50 -4.91 7.26 13.89
CA VAL A 50 -3.52 7.74 13.91
C VAL A 50 -2.62 6.91 14.85
N GLY A 51 -3.12 5.77 15.36
CA GLY A 51 -2.29 4.82 16.10
C GLY A 51 -2.89 4.26 17.39
N GLY A 52 -4.08 4.72 17.78
CA GLY A 52 -4.73 4.30 19.03
C GLY A 52 -4.11 4.88 20.30
N GLY A 53 -4.70 4.53 21.45
CA GLY A 53 -4.24 4.97 22.77
C GLY A 53 -4.24 6.49 22.96
N ALA A 54 -3.30 6.97 23.79
CA ALA A 54 -3.24 8.37 24.21
C ALA A 54 -2.97 9.35 23.06
N VAL A 55 -2.16 8.97 22.06
CA VAL A 55 -1.92 9.83 20.89
C VAL A 55 -3.20 10.06 20.12
N GLU A 56 -3.98 9.02 19.89
CA GLU A 56 -5.25 9.14 19.18
C GLU A 56 -6.26 9.97 19.96
N PHE A 57 -6.33 9.78 21.28
CA PHE A 57 -7.18 10.59 22.12
C PHE A 57 -6.77 12.08 22.09
N SER A 58 -5.48 12.38 22.22
CA SER A 58 -4.97 13.76 22.13
C SER A 58 -5.19 14.36 20.75
N ALA A 59 -4.96 13.58 19.68
CA ALA A 59 -5.21 14.01 18.31
C ALA A 59 -6.71 14.24 18.03
N TYR A 60 -7.58 13.40 18.60
CA TYR A 60 -9.03 13.60 18.52
C TYR A 60 -9.47 14.89 19.22
N THR A 61 -8.97 15.13 20.44
CA THR A 61 -9.27 16.36 21.20
C THR A 61 -8.80 17.59 20.42
N GLN A 62 -7.57 17.58 19.90
CA GLN A 62 -7.04 18.68 19.07
C GLN A 62 -7.87 18.88 17.79
N ALA A 63 -8.35 17.82 17.18
CA ALA A 63 -9.21 17.93 15.99
C ALA A 63 -10.54 18.61 16.29
N LEU A 64 -11.13 18.41 17.48
CA LEU A 64 -12.34 19.14 17.91
C LEU A 64 -12.06 20.64 18.09
N GLU A 65 -10.90 21.01 18.63
CA GLU A 65 -10.49 22.41 18.73
C GLU A 65 -10.32 23.05 17.34
N VAL A 66 -9.73 22.31 16.39
CA VAL A 66 -9.60 22.75 14.99
C VAL A 66 -10.96 22.89 14.32
N LEU A 67 -11.91 22.00 14.59
CA LEU A 67 -13.30 22.15 14.10
C LEU A 67 -13.97 23.43 14.60
N GLN A 68 -13.73 23.79 15.86
CA GLN A 68 -14.30 24.99 16.47
C GLN A 68 -13.63 26.28 15.95
N SER A 69 -12.30 26.28 15.83
CA SER A 69 -11.53 27.46 15.40
C SER A 69 -11.56 27.69 13.88
N GLY A 70 -11.80 26.62 13.09
CA GLY A 70 -11.67 26.67 11.63
C GLY A 70 -10.23 26.82 11.12
N CYS A 71 -9.23 26.66 11.99
CA CYS A 71 -7.82 26.90 11.68
C CYS A 71 -7.01 25.60 11.71
N SER A 72 -6.46 25.22 10.57
CA SER A 72 -5.53 24.08 10.48
C SER A 72 -4.29 24.31 11.35
N THR A 73 -3.75 23.24 11.95
CA THR A 73 -2.55 23.31 12.80
C THR A 73 -1.71 22.06 12.66
N MET A 74 -0.49 22.12 13.20
CA MET A 74 0.42 20.98 13.27
C MET A 74 0.93 20.82 14.69
N GLN A 75 0.94 19.59 15.20
CA GLN A 75 1.42 19.27 16.54
C GLN A 75 2.37 18.08 16.54
N ALA A 76 3.44 18.19 17.31
CA ALA A 76 4.34 17.08 17.60
C ALA A 76 3.97 16.44 18.94
N TYR A 77 3.98 15.11 18.99
CA TYR A 77 3.76 14.30 20.18
C TYR A 77 5.02 13.48 20.42
N CYS A 78 5.57 13.59 21.64
CA CYS A 78 6.65 12.76 22.12
C CYS A 78 6.07 11.57 22.90
N LEU A 79 6.43 10.36 22.47
CA LEU A 79 5.95 9.10 23.07
C LEU A 79 6.94 8.52 24.10
N ALA A 80 8.08 9.19 24.32
CA ALA A 80 9.04 8.76 25.34
C ALA A 80 8.41 8.90 26.73
N PRO A 81 8.63 7.95 27.65
CA PRO A 81 8.20 8.09 29.04
C PRO A 81 8.99 9.23 29.69
N ASN A 82 8.37 10.40 29.72
CA ASN A 82 8.86 11.57 30.42
C ASN A 82 7.93 11.83 31.61
N GLU A 83 8.45 12.01 32.81
CA GLU A 83 7.67 12.22 34.03
C GLU A 83 6.68 13.39 33.98
N ALA A 84 6.82 14.32 33.00
CA ALA A 84 5.96 15.48 32.84
C ALA A 84 4.85 15.34 31.79
N ALA A 85 4.87 14.30 30.95
CA ALA A 85 3.91 14.08 29.87
C ALA A 85 3.60 12.59 29.68
N ASP A 86 3.42 11.86 30.79
CA ASP A 86 3.07 10.43 30.74
C ASP A 86 1.65 10.24 30.23
N ILE A 87 1.54 10.09 28.89
CA ILE A 87 0.30 9.69 28.22
C ILE A 87 0.10 8.17 28.24
N GLY A 88 0.80 7.45 29.13
CA GLY A 88 0.60 6.02 29.38
C GLY A 88 1.04 5.10 28.23
N MET A 89 2.00 5.49 27.40
CA MET A 89 2.52 4.67 26.30
C MET A 89 3.96 4.24 26.53
N VAL A 90 4.24 2.97 26.29
CA VAL A 90 5.58 2.34 26.43
C VAL A 90 6.44 2.53 25.15
N CYS A 91 5.90 3.13 24.09
CA CYS A 91 6.58 3.32 22.81
C CYS A 91 7.45 4.60 22.87
N GLY A 92 8.76 4.49 22.72
CA GLY A 92 9.68 5.64 22.66
C GLY A 92 9.87 6.14 21.23
N GLY A 93 9.10 7.15 20.83
CA GLY A 93 9.22 7.76 19.50
C GLY A 93 8.51 9.10 19.40
N ASP A 94 8.69 9.83 18.29
CA ASP A 94 8.02 11.09 18.03
C ASP A 94 7.06 10.96 16.85
N VAL A 95 5.92 11.64 16.95
CA VAL A 95 4.91 11.69 15.88
C VAL A 95 4.52 13.13 15.61
N THR A 96 4.57 13.55 14.36
CA THR A 96 4.06 14.86 13.93
C THR A 96 2.74 14.68 13.19
N VAL A 97 1.68 15.25 13.73
CA VAL A 97 0.33 15.20 13.16
C VAL A 97 -0.05 16.55 12.61
N TYR A 98 -0.54 16.58 11.38
CA TYR A 98 -1.16 17.76 10.77
C TYR A 98 -2.68 17.61 10.84
N PHE A 99 -3.34 18.65 11.33
CA PHE A 99 -4.79 18.78 11.47
C PHE A 99 -5.29 19.72 10.40
N GLN A 100 -5.77 19.17 9.30
CA GLN A 100 -6.27 19.94 8.18
C GLN A 100 -7.77 20.15 8.33
N TYR A 101 -8.18 21.42 8.44
CA TYR A 101 -9.58 21.80 8.44
C TYR A 101 -10.12 21.82 7.01
N PHE A 102 -11.24 21.15 6.80
CA PHE A 102 -11.98 21.12 5.56
C PHE A 102 -13.33 21.82 5.74
N SER A 103 -13.44 23.03 5.21
CA SER A 103 -14.70 23.77 5.19
C SER A 103 -15.59 23.28 4.07
N ALA A 104 -16.86 23.03 4.37
CA ALA A 104 -17.87 22.72 3.35
C ALA A 104 -18.17 23.92 2.44
N ALA A 105 -17.92 25.14 2.93
CA ALA A 105 -18.07 26.37 2.15
C ALA A 105 -16.92 26.64 1.16
N ASP A 106 -15.78 25.95 1.33
CA ASP A 106 -14.66 26.07 0.39
C ASP A 106 -14.87 25.16 -0.82
N GLY A 107 -15.14 25.81 -1.96
CA GLY A 107 -15.41 25.13 -3.22
C GLY A 107 -14.27 24.25 -3.75
N GLN A 108 -13.03 24.33 -3.21
CA GLN A 108 -11.89 23.50 -3.62
C GLN A 108 -11.82 22.16 -2.87
N ASN A 109 -12.36 22.10 -1.67
CA ASN A 109 -12.23 20.92 -0.81
C ASN A 109 -12.95 19.68 -1.35
N LEU A 110 -14.18 19.83 -1.78
CA LEU A 110 -14.97 18.72 -2.30
C LEU A 110 -14.41 18.13 -3.60
N PRO A 111 -14.00 18.93 -4.61
CA PRO A 111 -13.30 18.42 -5.79
C PRO A 111 -12.01 17.67 -5.46
N LEU A 112 -11.19 18.19 -4.54
CA LEU A 112 -9.96 17.54 -4.08
C LEU A 112 -10.26 16.17 -3.46
N LEU A 113 -11.20 16.11 -2.50
CA LEU A 113 -11.57 14.85 -1.83
C LEU A 113 -12.12 13.81 -2.82
N ARG A 114 -12.94 14.23 -3.78
CA ARG A 114 -13.47 13.34 -4.84
C ARG A 114 -12.35 12.79 -5.73
N ALA A 115 -11.39 13.63 -6.12
CA ALA A 115 -10.23 13.22 -6.92
C ALA A 115 -9.33 12.23 -6.13
N ILE A 116 -9.05 12.50 -4.85
CA ILE A 116 -8.32 11.57 -3.97
C ILE A 116 -9.07 10.24 -3.88
N ARG A 117 -10.38 10.27 -3.69
CA ARG A 117 -11.23 9.08 -3.59
C ARG A 117 -11.24 8.26 -4.89
N GLU A 118 -11.26 8.93 -6.04
CA GLU A 118 -11.12 8.29 -7.37
C GLU A 118 -9.75 7.61 -7.47
N ALA A 119 -8.66 8.33 -7.17
CA ALA A 119 -7.30 7.81 -7.23
C ALA A 119 -7.10 6.59 -6.31
N VAL A 120 -7.59 6.64 -5.06
CA VAL A 120 -7.53 5.52 -4.11
C VAL A 120 -8.27 4.28 -4.61
N SER A 121 -9.31 4.46 -5.43
CA SER A 121 -10.11 3.36 -5.99
C SER A 121 -9.64 2.86 -7.34
N GLY A 122 -8.76 3.62 -7.98
CA GLY A 122 -8.17 3.30 -9.28
C GLY A 122 -7.14 2.18 -9.22
N SER A 123 -6.51 1.94 -10.37
CA SER A 123 -5.42 0.94 -10.53
C SER A 123 -4.06 1.59 -10.77
N GLU A 124 -4.00 2.91 -10.89
CA GLU A 124 -2.79 3.65 -11.21
C GLU A 124 -2.09 4.18 -9.95
N ASN A 125 -0.81 4.48 -10.08
CA ASN A 125 -0.04 5.15 -9.03
C ASN A 125 -0.61 6.54 -8.73
N ALA A 126 -0.74 6.87 -7.44
CA ALA A 126 -1.17 8.18 -7.01
C ALA A 126 -0.44 8.64 -5.75
N TRP A 127 -0.08 9.91 -5.69
CA TRP A 127 0.57 10.55 -4.55
C TRP A 127 -0.20 11.77 -4.09
N LEU A 128 -0.36 11.90 -2.78
CA LEU A 128 -0.77 13.14 -2.15
C LEU A 128 0.49 13.95 -1.85
N ILE A 129 0.47 15.24 -2.20
CA ILE A 129 1.63 16.14 -2.06
C ILE A 129 1.17 17.38 -1.32
N MET A 130 1.89 17.79 -0.28
CA MET A 130 1.57 18.99 0.50
C MET A 130 2.79 19.91 0.55
N GLU A 131 2.57 21.18 0.29
CA GLU A 131 3.54 22.26 0.53
C GLU A 131 3.32 22.81 1.93
N LEU A 132 4.37 22.83 2.76
CA LEU A 132 4.32 23.36 4.11
C LEU A 132 5.24 24.59 4.24
N ARG A 133 4.70 25.68 4.79
CA ARG A 133 5.45 26.87 5.19
C ARG A 133 5.04 27.29 6.60
N GLY A 134 6.00 27.50 7.47
CA GLY A 134 5.72 27.88 8.86
C GLY A 134 4.88 26.85 9.62
N GLY A 135 4.96 25.56 9.24
CA GLY A 135 4.16 24.50 9.87
C GLY A 135 2.72 24.38 9.35
N LEU A 136 2.32 25.18 8.36
CA LEU A 136 0.99 25.13 7.77
C LEU A 136 1.05 24.68 6.31
N VAL A 137 0.09 23.87 5.90
CA VAL A 137 -0.07 23.48 4.49
C VAL A 137 -0.61 24.66 3.71
N GLN A 138 0.10 25.05 2.67
CA GLN A 138 -0.27 26.16 1.76
C GLN A 138 -1.08 25.63 0.58
N GLN A 139 -0.72 24.45 0.09
CA GLN A 139 -1.45 23.77 -0.98
C GLN A 139 -1.34 22.27 -0.82
N THR A 140 -2.39 21.57 -1.23
CA THR A 140 -2.46 20.11 -1.29
C THR A 140 -2.69 19.70 -2.74
N GLY A 141 -1.78 18.92 -3.30
CA GLY A 141 -1.84 18.39 -4.66
C GLY A 141 -2.06 16.90 -4.68
N LEU A 142 -2.62 16.44 -5.79
CA LEU A 142 -2.76 15.03 -6.13
C LEU A 142 -2.01 14.75 -7.44
N TYR A 143 -0.91 13.98 -7.38
CA TYR A 143 -0.30 13.45 -8.59
C TYR A 143 -1.01 12.16 -8.98
N PHE A 144 -1.66 12.16 -10.12
CA PHE A 144 -2.47 11.05 -10.60
C PHE A 144 -2.57 11.12 -12.14
N ARG A 145 -2.56 9.99 -12.81
CA ARG A 145 -2.60 9.89 -14.29
C ARG A 145 -1.51 10.70 -15.00
N GLY A 146 -0.31 10.72 -14.41
CA GLY A 146 0.84 11.42 -14.98
C GLY A 146 0.83 12.93 -14.84
N ALA A 147 -0.12 13.53 -14.11
CA ALA A 147 -0.22 14.95 -13.89
C ALA A 147 -0.42 15.32 -12.42
N LEU A 148 0.05 16.50 -12.02
CA LEU A 148 -0.22 17.10 -10.72
C LEU A 148 -1.49 17.98 -10.82
N HIS A 149 -2.46 17.68 -9.97
CA HIS A 149 -3.73 18.40 -9.85
C HIS A 149 -3.78 19.14 -8.52
N PHE A 150 -4.53 20.25 -8.44
CA PHE A 150 -4.80 21.07 -7.24
C PHE A 150 -3.59 21.77 -6.61
N ALA A 151 -2.39 21.60 -7.16
CA ALA A 151 -1.19 22.29 -6.71
C ALA A 151 -0.28 22.58 -7.90
N GLN A 152 0.69 23.48 -7.71
CA GLN A 152 1.68 23.83 -8.72
C GLN A 152 3.07 23.51 -8.22
N LEU A 153 3.79 22.67 -8.97
CA LEU A 153 5.16 22.29 -8.70
C LEU A 153 5.85 21.94 -10.02
N ASN A 154 7.08 22.40 -10.22
CA ASN A 154 7.83 22.05 -11.41
C ASN A 154 8.30 20.58 -11.35
N ASP A 155 8.51 19.96 -12.51
CA ASP A 155 8.88 18.54 -12.64
C ASP A 155 10.15 18.18 -11.87
N GLY A 156 11.13 19.08 -11.82
CA GLY A 156 12.40 18.85 -11.12
C GLY A 156 12.21 18.68 -9.61
N ALA A 157 11.31 19.45 -9.01
CA ALA A 157 10.97 19.33 -7.60
C ALA A 157 9.95 18.21 -7.33
N LEU A 158 9.07 17.91 -8.27
CA LEU A 158 8.05 16.86 -8.15
C LEU A 158 8.65 15.45 -8.16
N ARG A 159 9.52 15.14 -9.11
CA ARG A 159 10.07 13.77 -9.29
C ARG A 159 10.73 13.18 -8.03
N PRO A 160 11.55 13.91 -7.24
CA PRO A 160 12.12 13.41 -6.01
C PRO A 160 11.10 13.05 -4.94
N LEU A 161 9.88 13.59 -5.00
CA LEU A 161 8.80 13.35 -4.05
C LEU A 161 8.00 12.08 -4.34
N LEU A 162 8.00 11.58 -5.58
CA LEU A 162 7.24 10.41 -6.00
C LEU A 162 7.93 9.11 -5.57
N ARG A 163 8.05 8.90 -4.25
CA ARG A 163 8.68 7.72 -3.65
C ARG A 163 7.67 6.64 -3.29
N SER A 164 8.19 5.42 -3.07
CA SER A 164 7.39 4.29 -2.59
C SER A 164 6.96 4.39 -1.12
N ARG A 165 7.46 5.38 -0.39
CA ARG A 165 7.10 5.69 1.02
C ARG A 165 6.84 7.17 1.16
N ALA A 166 6.19 7.53 2.27
CA ALA A 166 6.04 8.94 2.63
C ALA A 166 7.41 9.61 2.80
N VAL A 167 7.52 10.83 2.31
CA VAL A 167 8.74 11.66 2.34
C VAL A 167 8.37 13.01 2.93
N LEU A 168 9.18 13.48 3.87
CA LEU A 168 9.17 14.86 4.34
C LEU A 168 10.52 15.50 3.96
N GLN A 169 10.51 16.25 2.87
CA GLN A 169 11.70 16.92 2.34
C GLN A 169 11.75 18.35 2.88
N LYS A 170 12.71 18.61 3.77
CA LYS A 170 12.95 19.94 4.35
C LYS A 170 13.86 20.78 3.46
N GLY A 171 13.55 22.07 3.32
CA GLY A 171 14.28 23.08 2.55
C GLY A 171 13.73 24.47 2.87
N GLU A 172 13.91 25.44 1.98
CA GLU A 172 13.23 26.76 2.08
C GLU A 172 11.70 26.57 2.13
N VAL A 173 11.22 25.60 1.37
CA VAL A 173 9.87 25.06 1.43
C VAL A 173 9.96 23.61 1.87
N THR A 174 9.12 23.20 2.81
CA THR A 174 9.01 21.81 3.21
C THR A 174 7.93 21.12 2.40
N TRP A 175 8.29 20.01 1.76
CA TRP A 175 7.37 19.19 0.99
C TRP A 175 7.10 17.86 1.71
N TYR A 176 5.83 17.55 1.90
CA TYR A 176 5.39 16.21 2.28
C TYR A 176 4.78 15.53 1.07
N ALA A 177 5.15 14.31 0.82
CA ALA A 177 4.53 13.50 -0.23
C ALA A 177 4.39 12.05 0.23
N GLU A 178 3.30 11.40 -0.15
CA GLU A 178 3.07 10.01 0.14
C GLU A 178 2.30 9.31 -0.97
N PRO A 179 2.59 8.04 -1.25
CA PRO A 179 1.77 7.23 -2.14
C PRO A 179 0.44 6.90 -1.45
N ILE A 180 -0.67 7.35 -2.01
CA ILE A 180 -2.03 6.99 -1.54
C ILE A 180 -2.61 5.81 -2.31
N ARG A 181 -2.06 5.52 -3.46
CA ARG A 181 -2.32 4.33 -4.27
C ARG A 181 -1.04 3.91 -4.98
N ARG A 182 -0.80 2.62 -5.03
CA ARG A 182 0.25 2.01 -5.86
C ARG A 182 -0.41 1.21 -6.95
N ALA A 183 0.04 1.43 -8.17
CA ALA A 183 -0.32 0.59 -9.30
C ALA A 183 0.21 -0.83 -9.09
N GLY A 184 -0.26 -1.72 -9.94
CA GLY A 184 0.13 -3.11 -9.93
C GLY A 184 -0.88 -3.99 -9.21
N GLN A 185 -0.93 -5.21 -9.68
CA GLN A 185 -1.76 -6.27 -9.16
C GLN A 185 -0.94 -7.54 -8.98
N VAL A 186 -1.43 -8.43 -8.15
CA VAL A 186 -0.86 -9.75 -7.98
C VAL A 186 -1.57 -10.71 -8.94
N TYR A 187 -0.85 -11.22 -9.93
CA TYR A 187 -1.31 -12.32 -10.76
C TYR A 187 -0.96 -13.62 -10.03
N VAL A 188 -1.98 -14.36 -9.61
CA VAL A 188 -1.86 -15.65 -8.93
C VAL A 188 -2.15 -16.75 -9.93
N PHE A 189 -1.12 -17.45 -10.35
CA PHE A 189 -1.22 -18.59 -11.27
C PHE A 189 -1.38 -19.89 -10.48
N GLY A 190 -2.54 -20.53 -10.66
CA GLY A 190 -2.98 -21.72 -9.94
C GLY A 190 -4.05 -21.42 -8.89
N GLY A 191 -5.19 -22.11 -8.97
CA GLY A 191 -6.35 -21.95 -8.08
C GLY A 191 -6.41 -22.95 -6.91
N GLY A 192 -5.27 -23.48 -6.48
CA GLY A 192 -5.16 -24.47 -5.40
C GLY A 192 -5.44 -23.90 -4.00
N HIS A 193 -5.30 -24.75 -2.97
CA HIS A 193 -5.61 -24.39 -1.58
C HIS A 193 -4.79 -23.21 -1.06
N VAL A 194 -3.49 -23.13 -1.40
CA VAL A 194 -2.63 -22.00 -0.99
C VAL A 194 -3.14 -20.70 -1.62
N SER A 195 -3.52 -20.71 -2.89
CA SER A 195 -4.07 -19.54 -3.59
C SER A 195 -5.40 -19.08 -2.96
N GLN A 196 -6.27 -20.04 -2.60
CA GLN A 196 -7.55 -19.74 -1.94
C GLN A 196 -7.33 -19.10 -0.55
N ALA A 197 -6.30 -19.50 0.19
CA ALA A 197 -5.91 -18.86 1.43
C ALA A 197 -5.22 -17.51 1.21
N LEU A 198 -4.40 -17.38 0.16
CA LEU A 198 -3.59 -16.18 -0.13
C LEU A 198 -4.45 -14.99 -0.56
N VAL A 199 -5.41 -15.19 -1.45
CA VAL A 199 -6.18 -14.09 -2.05
C VAL A 199 -6.89 -13.21 -1.02
N PRO A 200 -7.65 -13.71 -0.03
CA PRO A 200 -8.28 -12.86 0.98
C PRO A 200 -7.27 -12.10 1.85
N ILE A 201 -6.09 -12.69 2.15
CA ILE A 201 -5.04 -12.01 2.91
C ILE A 201 -4.45 -10.86 2.09
N LEU A 202 -4.12 -11.07 0.82
CA LEU A 202 -3.65 -10.01 -0.08
C LEU A 202 -4.66 -8.86 -0.18
N LYS A 203 -5.95 -9.18 -0.27
CA LYS A 203 -7.01 -8.17 -0.28
C LYS A 203 -7.08 -7.38 1.01
N SER A 204 -6.85 -8.00 2.17
CA SER A 204 -6.86 -7.32 3.48
C SER A 204 -5.73 -6.31 3.64
N VAL A 205 -4.65 -6.46 2.86
CA VAL A 205 -3.48 -5.55 2.83
C VAL A 205 -3.40 -4.73 1.53
N ASP A 206 -4.55 -4.50 0.91
CA ASP A 206 -4.75 -3.59 -0.22
C ASP A 206 -4.04 -3.96 -1.54
N PHE A 207 -3.74 -5.25 -1.79
CA PHE A 207 -3.36 -5.68 -3.13
C PHE A 207 -4.60 -5.88 -4.02
N ALA A 208 -4.50 -5.45 -5.28
CA ALA A 208 -5.39 -5.92 -6.33
C ALA A 208 -4.95 -7.33 -6.76
N VAL A 209 -5.90 -8.26 -6.97
CA VAL A 209 -5.58 -9.67 -7.24
C VAL A 209 -6.34 -10.19 -8.46
N THR A 210 -5.60 -10.76 -9.40
CA THR A 210 -6.12 -11.55 -10.52
C THR A 210 -5.72 -13.00 -10.35
N VAL A 211 -6.68 -13.90 -10.28
CA VAL A 211 -6.45 -15.35 -10.27
C VAL A 211 -6.52 -15.91 -11.68
N TYR A 212 -5.61 -16.81 -12.01
CA TYR A 212 -5.54 -17.46 -13.32
C TYR A 212 -5.33 -18.97 -13.17
N ASP A 213 -6.27 -19.77 -13.67
CA ASP A 213 -6.17 -21.24 -13.69
C ASP A 213 -6.91 -21.80 -14.91
N PRO A 214 -6.39 -22.83 -15.60
CA PRO A 214 -7.06 -23.44 -16.75
C PRO A 214 -8.33 -24.21 -16.39
N ARG A 215 -8.51 -24.56 -15.12
CA ARG A 215 -9.65 -25.35 -14.66
C ARG A 215 -10.81 -24.47 -14.22
N PRO A 216 -11.97 -24.45 -14.92
CA PRO A 216 -13.12 -23.62 -14.56
C PRO A 216 -13.63 -23.86 -13.13
N ALA A 217 -13.53 -25.10 -12.63
CA ALA A 217 -13.92 -25.47 -11.26
C ALA A 217 -13.07 -24.79 -10.18
N LEU A 218 -11.87 -24.30 -10.52
CA LEU A 218 -10.99 -23.56 -9.64
C LEU A 218 -10.96 -22.05 -9.97
N ALA A 219 -11.00 -21.70 -11.25
CA ALA A 219 -11.08 -20.30 -11.69
C ALA A 219 -12.53 -19.79 -11.59
N CYS A 220 -13.10 -19.78 -10.39
CA CYS A 220 -14.51 -19.39 -10.19
C CYS A 220 -14.69 -18.49 -8.95
N ARG A 221 -15.78 -17.73 -8.92
CA ARG A 221 -16.11 -16.80 -7.85
C ARG A 221 -16.38 -17.48 -6.51
N GLU A 222 -16.86 -18.70 -6.51
CA GLU A 222 -17.08 -19.49 -5.30
C GLU A 222 -15.77 -19.78 -4.56
N LYS A 223 -14.69 -20.04 -5.30
CA LYS A 223 -13.35 -20.28 -4.73
C LYS A 223 -12.62 -18.99 -4.38
N PHE A 224 -12.88 -17.91 -5.10
CA PHE A 224 -12.20 -16.62 -4.95
C PHE A 224 -13.20 -15.46 -4.82
N PRO A 225 -14.02 -15.41 -3.77
CA PRO A 225 -15.07 -14.38 -3.62
C PRO A 225 -14.51 -12.95 -3.52
N THR A 226 -13.27 -12.80 -3.06
CA THR A 226 -12.63 -11.49 -2.84
C THR A 226 -11.67 -11.07 -3.95
N ALA A 227 -11.37 -11.92 -4.94
CA ALA A 227 -10.51 -11.56 -6.05
C ALA A 227 -11.12 -10.43 -6.90
N ASP A 228 -10.30 -9.52 -7.41
CA ASP A 228 -10.78 -8.46 -8.30
C ASP A 228 -11.13 -9.04 -9.69
N ARG A 229 -10.30 -9.95 -10.18
CA ARG A 229 -10.51 -10.63 -11.47
C ARG A 229 -10.22 -12.11 -11.32
N ILE A 230 -10.95 -12.90 -12.08
CA ILE A 230 -10.74 -14.35 -12.21
C ILE A 230 -10.73 -14.65 -13.70
N LEU A 231 -9.67 -15.27 -14.16
CA LEU A 231 -9.46 -15.61 -15.56
C LEU A 231 -9.28 -17.12 -15.69
N CYS A 232 -10.02 -17.72 -16.59
CA CYS A 232 -9.85 -19.11 -16.98
C CYS A 232 -9.13 -19.15 -18.33
N GLY A 233 -7.95 -19.79 -18.38
CA GLY A 233 -7.12 -19.86 -19.60
C GLY A 233 -5.92 -20.77 -19.41
N GLU A 234 -5.30 -21.16 -20.52
CA GLU A 234 -4.16 -22.06 -20.52
C GLU A 234 -2.87 -21.40 -20.00
N PHE A 235 -2.04 -22.14 -19.26
CA PHE A 235 -0.77 -21.61 -18.76
C PHE A 235 0.22 -21.24 -19.89
N ALA A 236 0.03 -21.77 -21.08
CA ALA A 236 0.79 -21.38 -22.27
C ALA A 236 0.49 -19.93 -22.74
N ASP A 237 -0.59 -19.34 -22.29
CA ASP A 237 -1.09 -18.03 -22.72
C ASP A 237 -0.78 -16.88 -21.75
N VAL A 238 0.07 -17.10 -20.75
CA VAL A 238 0.45 -16.09 -19.74
C VAL A 238 1.05 -14.84 -20.37
N ASN A 239 1.79 -14.99 -21.45
CA ASN A 239 2.38 -13.89 -22.22
C ASN A 239 1.37 -12.96 -22.89
N LYS A 240 0.09 -13.37 -23.00
CA LYS A 240 -1.01 -12.55 -23.53
C LYS A 240 -1.61 -11.61 -22.45
N LEU A 241 -1.25 -11.81 -21.19
CA LEU A 241 -1.73 -10.95 -20.10
C LEU A 241 -0.97 -9.62 -20.08
N PRO A 242 -1.65 -8.52 -19.78
CA PRO A 242 -1.04 -7.19 -19.74
C PRO A 242 -0.25 -6.99 -18.43
N ILE A 243 0.79 -7.83 -18.21
CA ILE A 243 1.64 -7.74 -17.03
C ILE A 243 2.66 -6.62 -17.24
N THR A 244 2.66 -5.66 -16.33
CA THR A 244 3.48 -4.46 -16.38
C THR A 244 4.60 -4.48 -15.32
N LYS A 245 5.48 -3.47 -15.36
CA LYS A 245 6.55 -3.27 -14.37
C LYS A 245 6.08 -3.01 -12.94
N ASP A 246 4.79 -2.70 -12.74
CA ASP A 246 4.20 -2.48 -11.42
C ASP A 246 3.55 -3.75 -10.86
N ASP A 247 3.46 -4.83 -11.67
CA ASP A 247 2.73 -6.05 -11.32
C ASP A 247 3.61 -7.11 -10.65
N TYR A 248 2.95 -7.97 -9.88
CA TYR A 248 3.53 -9.08 -9.13
C TYR A 248 3.03 -10.40 -9.71
N VAL A 249 3.92 -11.35 -9.91
CA VAL A 249 3.60 -12.70 -10.37
C VAL A 249 3.85 -13.70 -9.25
N VAL A 250 2.83 -14.49 -8.91
CA VAL A 250 2.88 -15.55 -7.90
C VAL A 250 2.49 -16.87 -8.56
N ILE A 251 3.42 -17.83 -8.62
CA ILE A 251 3.27 -19.08 -9.35
C ILE A 251 3.10 -20.23 -8.36
N MET A 252 1.93 -20.87 -8.38
CA MET A 252 1.53 -21.97 -7.51
C MET A 252 0.66 -22.97 -8.30
N THR A 253 1.12 -23.37 -9.48
CA THR A 253 0.37 -24.24 -10.38
C THR A 253 0.41 -25.71 -9.93
N PRO A 254 -0.48 -26.59 -10.45
CA PRO A 254 -0.44 -28.01 -10.11
C PRO A 254 0.71 -28.70 -10.85
N GLY A 255 1.86 -28.78 -10.20
CA GLY A 255 3.01 -29.52 -10.71
C GLY A 255 4.11 -28.67 -11.32
N HIS A 256 5.31 -29.21 -11.28
CA HIS A 256 6.55 -28.50 -11.64
C HIS A 256 6.66 -28.13 -13.12
N GLN A 257 5.96 -28.83 -14.01
CA GLN A 257 6.02 -28.56 -15.46
C GLN A 257 5.28 -27.24 -15.78
N ALA A 258 4.07 -27.09 -15.25
CA ALA A 258 3.30 -25.86 -15.41
C ALA A 258 3.97 -24.66 -14.70
N ASP A 259 4.57 -24.87 -13.51
CA ASP A 259 5.34 -23.83 -12.83
C ASP A 259 6.50 -23.30 -13.72
N ARG A 260 7.25 -24.19 -14.39
CA ARG A 260 8.35 -23.82 -15.30
C ARG A 260 7.86 -23.03 -16.52
N GLU A 261 6.75 -23.48 -17.12
CA GLU A 261 6.16 -22.85 -18.29
C GLU A 261 5.68 -21.43 -17.96
N VAL A 262 4.94 -21.27 -16.87
CA VAL A 262 4.50 -19.96 -16.39
C VAL A 262 5.69 -19.08 -16.03
N LEU A 263 6.69 -19.63 -15.33
CA LEU A 263 7.88 -18.90 -14.92
C LEU A 263 8.68 -18.39 -16.14
N ALA A 264 8.88 -19.21 -17.16
CA ALA A 264 9.58 -18.81 -18.37
C ALA A 264 8.86 -17.66 -19.12
N GLN A 265 7.53 -17.66 -19.12
CA GLN A 265 6.76 -16.56 -19.71
C GLN A 265 6.79 -15.31 -18.81
N ALA A 266 6.65 -15.45 -17.50
CA ALA A 266 6.72 -14.35 -16.55
C ALA A 266 8.06 -13.61 -16.60
N LEU A 267 9.17 -14.34 -16.78
CA LEU A 267 10.51 -13.76 -16.94
C LEU A 267 10.67 -12.90 -18.21
N ARG A 268 9.83 -13.10 -19.22
CA ARG A 268 9.79 -12.27 -20.43
C ARG A 268 8.94 -11.01 -20.25
N THR A 269 8.24 -10.88 -19.12
CA THR A 269 7.51 -9.66 -18.77
C THR A 269 8.37 -8.70 -17.96
N GLU A 270 7.86 -7.47 -17.78
CA GLU A 270 8.51 -6.46 -16.93
C GLU A 270 8.10 -6.57 -15.45
N ALA A 271 7.36 -7.62 -15.03
CA ALA A 271 6.88 -7.75 -13.65
C ALA A 271 7.95 -7.39 -12.62
N THR A 272 7.56 -6.55 -11.63
CA THR A 272 8.49 -6.11 -10.57
C THR A 272 8.87 -7.22 -9.61
N TYR A 273 8.00 -8.23 -9.48
CA TYR A 273 8.19 -9.37 -8.60
C TYR A 273 7.73 -10.66 -9.29
N ILE A 274 8.55 -11.71 -9.23
CA ILE A 274 8.20 -13.02 -9.75
C ILE A 274 8.55 -14.05 -8.68
N GLY A 275 7.53 -14.61 -8.01
CA GLY A 275 7.69 -15.63 -6.97
C GLY A 275 7.15 -16.98 -7.42
N CYS A 276 7.87 -18.06 -7.11
CA CYS A 276 7.48 -19.40 -7.45
C CYS A 276 7.53 -20.31 -6.22
N ILE A 277 6.45 -21.09 -6.01
CA ILE A 277 6.42 -22.11 -4.96
C ILE A 277 7.31 -23.29 -5.35
N GLY A 278 8.02 -23.86 -4.40
CA GLY A 278 8.80 -25.05 -4.67
C GLY A 278 9.82 -25.37 -3.58
N SER A 279 10.23 -26.64 -3.50
CA SER A 279 11.34 -27.04 -2.67
C SER A 279 12.68 -26.73 -3.37
N ARG A 280 13.76 -26.54 -2.60
CA ARG A 280 15.11 -26.31 -3.15
C ARG A 280 15.51 -27.32 -4.23
N ARG A 281 15.12 -28.60 -4.07
CA ARG A 281 15.40 -29.66 -5.06
C ARG A 281 14.69 -29.44 -6.40
N LYS A 282 13.44 -28.92 -6.38
CA LYS A 282 12.69 -28.59 -7.60
C LYS A 282 13.29 -27.39 -8.33
N LEU A 283 13.90 -26.47 -7.61
CA LEU A 283 14.48 -25.27 -8.18
C LEU A 283 15.67 -25.52 -9.09
N SER A 284 16.55 -26.48 -8.77
CA SER A 284 17.70 -26.85 -9.62
C SER A 284 17.25 -27.25 -11.02
N SER A 285 16.26 -28.15 -11.10
CA SER A 285 15.72 -28.60 -12.39
C SER A 285 14.93 -27.50 -13.14
N THR A 286 14.43 -26.49 -12.42
CA THR A 286 13.81 -25.30 -13.03
C THR A 286 14.86 -24.38 -13.62
N GLN A 287 16.01 -24.21 -12.98
CA GLN A 287 17.13 -23.43 -13.50
C GLN A 287 17.68 -24.03 -14.79
N GLU A 288 17.85 -25.38 -14.83
CA GLU A 288 18.29 -26.10 -16.04
C GLU A 288 17.31 -25.87 -17.20
N TYR A 289 16.00 -25.95 -16.94
CA TYR A 289 14.97 -25.68 -17.96
C TYR A 289 15.06 -24.24 -18.46
N LEU A 290 15.20 -23.25 -17.57
CA LEU A 290 15.31 -21.83 -17.93
C LEU A 290 16.58 -21.57 -18.74
N ALA A 291 17.69 -22.23 -18.43
CA ALA A 291 18.92 -22.15 -19.21
C ALA A 291 18.72 -22.63 -20.67
N GLN A 292 17.99 -23.73 -20.85
CA GLN A 292 17.61 -24.21 -22.18
C GLN A 292 16.69 -23.26 -22.95
N GLN A 293 15.95 -22.40 -22.24
CA GLN A 293 15.10 -21.35 -22.82
C GLN A 293 15.82 -20.01 -23.03
N GLY A 294 17.15 -19.93 -22.78
CA GLY A 294 17.91 -18.70 -22.86
C GLY A 294 17.61 -17.69 -21.76
N LEU A 295 17.11 -18.13 -20.62
CA LEU A 295 16.68 -17.29 -19.51
C LEU A 295 17.53 -17.47 -18.23
N ALA A 296 18.72 -18.07 -18.34
CA ALA A 296 19.59 -18.34 -17.20
C ALA A 296 20.00 -17.07 -16.44
N ASP A 297 20.27 -16.00 -17.13
CA ASP A 297 20.63 -14.68 -16.61
C ASP A 297 19.48 -13.98 -15.86
N GLN A 298 18.22 -14.35 -16.12
CA GLN A 298 17.03 -13.79 -15.50
C GLN A 298 16.73 -14.41 -14.12
N TRP A 299 17.44 -15.45 -13.70
CA TRP A 299 17.19 -16.15 -12.43
C TRP A 299 17.24 -15.22 -11.20
N HIS A 300 18.06 -14.19 -11.24
CA HIS A 300 18.17 -13.22 -10.14
C HIS A 300 16.85 -12.48 -9.83
N ARG A 301 15.89 -12.44 -10.78
CA ARG A 301 14.55 -11.86 -10.62
C ARG A 301 13.58 -12.80 -9.91
N VAL A 302 13.95 -14.09 -9.74
CA VAL A 302 13.05 -15.11 -9.21
C VAL A 302 13.17 -15.21 -7.69
N HIS A 303 12.06 -15.07 -7.02
CA HIS A 303 11.89 -15.33 -5.59
C HIS A 303 11.43 -16.77 -5.41
N ALA A 304 12.37 -17.69 -5.15
CA ALA A 304 12.08 -19.13 -4.99
C ALA A 304 13.02 -19.78 -3.95
N PRO A 305 12.51 -20.53 -2.99
CA PRO A 305 11.10 -20.65 -2.65
C PRO A 305 10.46 -19.29 -2.34
N ILE A 306 9.21 -19.11 -2.79
CA ILE A 306 8.43 -17.92 -2.49
C ILE A 306 8.11 -17.84 -1.00
N GLY A 307 8.12 -16.64 -0.45
CA GLY A 307 7.76 -16.37 0.93
C GLY A 307 8.96 -16.17 1.88
N ILE A 308 8.67 -15.58 3.02
CA ILE A 308 9.62 -15.46 4.13
C ILE A 308 9.67 -16.80 4.87
N PRO A 309 10.86 -17.31 5.29
CA PRO A 309 10.98 -18.61 5.94
C PRO A 309 10.41 -18.60 7.36
N LEU A 310 9.11 -18.76 7.51
CA LEU A 310 8.39 -18.80 8.79
C LEU A 310 8.22 -20.23 9.33
N GLY A 311 8.63 -21.26 8.57
CA GLY A 311 8.40 -22.66 8.95
C GLY A 311 6.93 -23.10 8.83
N GLY A 312 6.09 -22.37 8.10
CA GLY A 312 4.67 -22.70 7.91
C GLY A 312 4.46 -23.91 7.01
N GLU A 313 3.52 -24.77 7.39
CA GLU A 313 3.17 -26.01 6.67
C GLU A 313 1.76 -25.97 6.08
N THR A 314 0.84 -25.25 6.73
CA THR A 314 -0.55 -25.15 6.27
C THR A 314 -0.69 -24.14 5.12
N PRO A 315 -1.71 -24.29 4.24
CA PRO A 315 -1.99 -23.32 3.19
C PRO A 315 -2.10 -21.88 3.70
N ALA A 316 -2.68 -21.65 4.88
CA ALA A 316 -2.83 -20.34 5.48
C ALA A 316 -1.49 -19.74 5.95
N GLU A 317 -0.63 -20.53 6.58
CA GLU A 317 0.70 -20.11 7.01
C GLU A 317 1.62 -19.79 5.83
N ILE A 318 1.55 -20.60 4.77
CA ILE A 318 2.27 -20.35 3.52
C ILE A 318 1.77 -19.05 2.89
N ALA A 319 0.46 -18.81 2.89
CA ALA A 319 -0.13 -17.58 2.38
C ALA A 319 0.32 -16.34 3.16
N ILE A 320 0.43 -16.42 4.49
CA ILE A 320 0.99 -15.36 5.34
C ILE A 320 2.46 -15.11 4.98
N SER A 321 3.26 -16.15 4.84
CA SER A 321 4.67 -16.08 4.45
C SER A 321 4.84 -15.36 3.11
N ILE A 322 4.05 -15.73 2.10
CA ILE A 322 4.05 -15.10 0.77
C ILE A 322 3.62 -13.62 0.88
N THR A 323 2.54 -13.35 1.60
CA THR A 323 2.03 -11.98 1.76
C THR A 323 3.07 -11.08 2.45
N ALA A 324 3.77 -11.59 3.46
CA ALA A 324 4.83 -10.86 4.14
C ALA A 324 5.99 -10.51 3.20
N GLU A 325 6.41 -11.42 2.32
CA GLU A 325 7.43 -11.13 1.30
C GLU A 325 6.96 -10.09 0.29
N LEU A 326 5.71 -10.17 -0.18
CA LEU A 326 5.14 -9.18 -1.10
C LEU A 326 5.05 -7.78 -0.45
N ILE A 327 4.69 -7.70 0.84
CA ILE A 327 4.68 -6.43 1.59
C ILE A 327 6.10 -5.87 1.70
N ALA A 328 7.09 -6.70 2.03
CA ALA A 328 8.49 -6.30 2.12
C ALA A 328 8.99 -5.74 0.78
N HIS A 329 8.74 -6.46 -0.32
CA HIS A 329 9.07 -6.02 -1.68
C HIS A 329 8.38 -4.69 -2.02
N ARG A 330 7.06 -4.58 -1.82
CA ARG A 330 6.28 -3.36 -2.04
C ARG A 330 6.81 -2.16 -1.25
N SER A 331 7.36 -2.41 -0.07
CA SER A 331 7.91 -1.38 0.80
C SER A 331 9.36 -1.02 0.47
N GLY A 332 9.97 -1.65 -0.53
CA GLY A 332 11.39 -1.47 -0.85
C GLY A 332 12.32 -2.01 0.25
N TYR A 333 11.83 -2.98 1.04
CA TYR A 333 12.65 -3.65 2.05
C TYR A 333 13.40 -4.79 1.37
N GLU A 334 14.73 -4.70 1.28
CA GLU A 334 15.54 -5.70 0.60
C GLU A 334 15.53 -7.05 1.34
N LYS A 335 15.51 -8.14 0.58
CA LYS A 335 15.47 -9.53 1.08
C LYS A 335 16.64 -9.86 2.02
N GLN A 336 17.78 -9.21 1.89
CA GLN A 336 18.93 -9.39 2.76
C GLN A 336 18.66 -8.94 4.21
N ASN A 337 17.85 -7.89 4.40
CA ASN A 337 17.50 -7.41 5.73
C ASN A 337 16.51 -8.33 6.45
N VAL A 338 15.69 -9.08 5.71
CA VAL A 338 14.73 -10.04 6.28
C VAL A 338 15.42 -11.36 6.68
N LYS A 339 16.43 -11.80 5.93
CA LYS A 339 17.21 -13.02 6.25
C LYS A 339 18.08 -12.89 7.49
N ASN A 340 18.40 -11.66 7.91
CA ASN A 340 19.20 -11.39 9.12
C ASN A 340 18.35 -11.27 10.38
N LEU A 341 17.03 -11.43 10.28
CA LEU A 341 16.10 -11.39 11.42
C LEU A 341 15.80 -12.78 12.01
N PHE A 342 16.25 -13.86 11.35
CA PHE A 342 16.04 -15.26 11.79
C PHE A 342 17.32 -16.09 11.74
#